data_a1d0bb7a551180b64359c56d8d320919
#
_entry.id   a1d0bb7a551180b64359c56d8d320919
#
_cell.length_a   1.000
_cell.length_b   1.000
_cell.length_c   1.000
_cell.angle_alpha   90.00
_cell.angle_beta   90.00
_cell.angle_gamma   90.00
#
_symmetry.space_group_name_H-M   'P 1'
#
loop_
_entity.id
_entity.type
_entity.pdbx_description
1 polymer ?
#
loop_
_entity_poly.entity_id
_entity_poly.type
_entity_poly.pdbx_seq_one_letter_code
_entity_poly.pdbx_strand_id
1 'polypeptide(L)'
;MAREFIVPGEIISGSGALDMAEGALKLLGKKALIVTDKVMIDLGNCAKVEKALTNQGIAYSIYSDICGEPTDTMIEKGLQIYKDENCDFLVALGGGSPIDSMKAIGSLVVNGGSISDYMGKVIDVKMPLMAAIPTTAGTGSEATQFTIITDTKKDIKMLLKGKVLMPDLAIIDPQFTMTAPPKITAATGLDALCHCVEAYTSRKAQTLSDTFAVSAVKRIFKYLPIAYKDGKNEEARVQMSVAALEAGIAFNNASVTIIHGMSRPIGALFHVAHGLSNAMLLKECLTFALPGAYDRFGALGRDIGVADASDSDQEAAEKFLKAVEALVNELDTPTLEQFGINKEEFFNVIDKMAHDAMDSGSPQNTMRDVTEEEVKEIYRKLW
;
A
#
# COMPACT_ATOMS: atom_id res chain seq x y z
N MET A 1 -9.84 5.91 -25.39
CA MET A 1 -9.75 7.25 -24.77
C MET A 1 -8.35 7.43 -24.21
N ALA A 2 -7.78 8.65 -24.27
CA ALA A 2 -6.51 8.95 -23.63
C ALA A 2 -6.66 8.82 -22.10
N ARG A 3 -5.64 8.27 -21.44
CA ARG A 3 -5.56 8.13 -19.99
C ARG A 3 -4.24 8.66 -19.49
N GLU A 4 -4.23 9.23 -18.33
CA GLU A 4 -3.03 9.69 -17.67
C GLU A 4 -2.37 8.53 -16.93
N PHE A 5 -1.04 8.54 -16.85
CA PHE A 5 -0.25 7.55 -16.12
C PHE A 5 0.81 8.30 -15.29
N ILE A 6 0.77 8.13 -13.97
CA ILE A 6 1.58 8.89 -13.02
C ILE A 6 2.42 7.90 -12.22
N VAL A 7 3.72 8.19 -12.13
CA VAL A 7 4.73 7.44 -11.37
C VAL A 7 5.63 8.42 -10.63
N PRO A 8 6.45 7.97 -9.66
CA PRO A 8 7.48 8.81 -9.04
C PRO A 8 8.39 9.49 -10.05
N GLY A 9 8.92 10.67 -9.71
CA GLY A 9 9.83 11.42 -10.57
C GLY A 9 11.09 10.63 -10.92
N GLU A 10 11.66 9.94 -9.93
CA GLU A 10 12.80 9.03 -10.10
C GLU A 10 12.59 7.80 -9.22
N ILE A 11 12.98 6.62 -9.70
CA ILE A 11 12.93 5.34 -8.97
C ILE A 11 14.31 4.73 -9.01
N ILE A 12 14.90 4.47 -7.82
CA ILE A 12 16.16 3.77 -7.67
C ILE A 12 15.88 2.49 -6.89
N SER A 13 16.16 1.32 -7.48
CA SER A 13 15.75 0.03 -6.90
C SER A 13 16.83 -1.03 -6.96
N GLY A 14 16.86 -1.90 -5.97
CA GLY A 14 17.80 -3.02 -5.83
C GLY A 14 18.75 -2.85 -4.65
N SER A 15 19.60 -3.86 -4.43
CA SER A 15 20.60 -3.84 -3.35
C SER A 15 21.56 -2.67 -3.55
N GLY A 16 21.71 -1.83 -2.51
CA GLY A 16 22.53 -0.61 -2.56
C GLY A 16 21.83 0.59 -3.20
N ALA A 17 20.50 0.55 -3.36
CA ALA A 17 19.74 1.66 -3.91
C ALA A 17 19.89 2.95 -3.09
N LEU A 18 20.05 2.86 -1.76
CA LEU A 18 20.28 4.03 -0.92
C LEU A 18 21.63 4.70 -1.24
N ASP A 19 22.69 3.92 -1.40
CA ASP A 19 24.01 4.46 -1.73
C ASP A 19 24.02 5.12 -3.12
N MET A 20 23.35 4.49 -4.09
CA MET A 20 23.16 5.06 -5.43
C MET A 20 22.35 6.35 -5.40
N ALA A 21 21.39 6.47 -4.49
CA ALA A 21 20.47 7.61 -4.37
C ALA A 21 21.12 8.84 -3.71
N GLU A 22 22.32 8.77 -3.13
CA GLU A 22 22.95 9.88 -2.42
C GLU A 22 23.03 11.17 -3.27
N GLY A 23 23.38 11.05 -4.55
CA GLY A 23 23.40 12.18 -5.48
C GLY A 23 22.03 12.78 -5.76
N ALA A 24 21.00 11.95 -5.89
CA ALA A 24 19.61 12.37 -6.09
C ALA A 24 19.05 13.05 -4.83
N LEU A 25 19.34 12.53 -3.64
CA LEU A 25 18.96 13.16 -2.36
C LEU A 25 19.49 14.59 -2.24
N LYS A 26 20.72 14.84 -2.71
CA LYS A 26 21.34 16.18 -2.70
C LYS A 26 20.59 17.20 -3.56
N LEU A 27 19.89 16.75 -4.59
CA LEU A 27 19.11 17.61 -5.47
C LEU A 27 17.76 18.02 -4.85
N LEU A 28 17.31 17.35 -3.79
CA LEU A 28 16.03 17.63 -3.16
C LEU A 28 16.08 18.86 -2.25
N GLY A 29 17.22 19.13 -1.59
CA GLY A 29 17.33 20.27 -0.70
C GLY A 29 18.60 20.28 0.14
N LYS A 30 18.62 21.13 1.17
CA LYS A 30 19.77 21.35 2.06
C LYS A 30 19.58 20.78 3.45
N LYS A 31 18.32 20.70 3.92
CA LYS A 31 17.98 20.15 5.25
C LYS A 31 16.71 19.32 5.19
N ALA A 32 16.85 18.02 5.43
CA ALA A 32 15.75 17.06 5.43
C ALA A 32 14.99 17.04 6.75
N LEU A 33 13.66 16.84 6.72
CA LEU A 33 12.96 16.19 7.82
C LEU A 33 12.81 14.71 7.52
N ILE A 34 13.45 13.85 8.31
CA ILE A 34 13.25 12.39 8.24
C ILE A 34 11.98 12.07 9.05
N VAL A 35 10.94 11.59 8.36
CA VAL A 35 9.67 11.14 8.97
C VAL A 35 9.73 9.61 9.07
N THR A 36 9.67 9.08 10.30
CA THR A 36 9.88 7.66 10.58
C THR A 36 9.13 7.22 11.84
N ASP A 37 9.37 6.01 12.27
CA ASP A 37 8.89 5.46 13.54
C ASP A 37 10.06 5.01 14.44
N LYS A 38 9.78 4.75 15.72
CA LYS A 38 10.80 4.35 16.69
C LYS A 38 11.42 3.00 16.36
N VAL A 39 10.67 2.09 15.72
CA VAL A 39 11.18 0.77 15.33
C VAL A 39 12.30 0.92 14.32
N MET A 40 12.20 1.85 13.37
CA MET A 40 13.25 2.11 12.39
C MET A 40 14.52 2.68 13.02
N ILE A 41 14.39 3.45 14.09
CA ILE A 41 15.52 3.94 14.89
C ILE A 41 16.17 2.78 15.63
N ASP A 42 15.39 1.99 16.37
CA ASP A 42 15.88 0.88 17.20
C ASP A 42 16.55 -0.21 16.37
N LEU A 43 16.08 -0.45 15.16
CA LEU A 43 16.67 -1.38 14.19
C LEU A 43 17.93 -0.83 13.47
N GLY A 44 18.28 0.44 13.71
CA GLY A 44 19.41 1.09 13.05
C GLY A 44 19.18 1.44 11.57
N ASN A 45 17.97 1.32 11.08
CA ASN A 45 17.63 1.68 9.69
C ASN A 45 17.69 3.19 9.46
N CYS A 46 17.27 3.99 10.45
CA CYS A 46 17.36 5.45 10.38
C CYS A 46 18.83 5.91 10.26
N ALA A 47 19.74 5.32 11.03
CA ALA A 47 21.16 5.65 10.99
C ALA A 47 21.80 5.47 9.59
N LYS A 48 21.28 4.54 8.76
CA LYS A 48 21.75 4.39 7.37
C LYS A 48 21.36 5.59 6.51
N VAL A 49 20.13 6.08 6.68
CA VAL A 49 19.63 7.27 5.95
C VAL A 49 20.36 8.53 6.43
N GLU A 50 20.56 8.68 7.75
CA GLU A 50 21.34 9.77 8.32
C GLU A 50 22.77 9.81 7.74
N LYS A 51 23.40 8.64 7.61
CA LYS A 51 24.74 8.51 6.99
C LYS A 51 24.71 8.95 5.52
N ALA A 52 23.74 8.49 4.74
CA ALA A 52 23.61 8.87 3.32
C ALA A 52 23.45 10.38 3.15
N LEU A 53 22.62 11.03 3.98
CA LEU A 53 22.46 12.50 3.99
C LEU A 53 23.77 13.19 4.39
N THR A 54 24.43 12.73 5.45
CA THR A 54 25.69 13.30 5.96
C THR A 54 26.80 13.21 4.91
N ASN A 55 26.92 12.10 4.18
CA ASN A 55 27.90 11.92 3.10
C ASN A 55 27.79 13.01 2.02
N GLN A 56 26.58 13.52 1.81
CA GLN A 56 26.32 14.58 0.83
C GLN A 56 26.32 15.99 1.44
N GLY A 57 26.62 16.13 2.74
CA GLY A 57 26.62 17.39 3.45
C GLY A 57 25.19 17.95 3.65
N ILE A 58 24.19 17.09 3.66
CA ILE A 58 22.78 17.45 3.90
C ILE A 58 22.52 17.41 5.40
N ALA A 59 22.04 18.52 5.96
CA ALA A 59 21.56 18.56 7.34
C ALA A 59 20.22 17.82 7.47
N TYR A 60 19.87 17.36 8.66
CA TYR A 60 18.61 16.71 8.91
C TYR A 60 18.09 16.93 10.32
N SER A 61 16.79 16.78 10.48
CA SER A 61 16.09 16.59 11.76
C SER A 61 15.23 15.34 11.65
N ILE A 62 14.91 14.71 12.78
CA ILE A 62 14.17 13.45 12.81
C ILE A 62 12.85 13.65 13.52
N TYR A 63 11.76 13.19 12.90
CA TYR A 63 10.45 13.02 13.51
C TYR A 63 10.09 11.53 13.53
N SER A 64 10.11 10.93 14.72
CA SER A 64 9.98 9.47 14.90
C SER A 64 8.74 9.03 15.67
N ASP A 65 7.78 9.94 15.88
CA ASP A 65 6.58 9.65 16.67
C ASP A 65 5.41 9.13 15.81
N ILE A 66 5.68 8.65 14.59
CA ILE A 66 4.66 7.95 13.81
C ILE A 66 4.46 6.57 14.43
N CYS A 67 3.28 6.33 14.99
CA CYS A 67 2.93 5.05 15.63
C CYS A 67 1.58 4.57 15.13
N GLY A 68 1.54 3.37 14.53
CA GLY A 68 0.32 2.83 13.92
C GLY A 68 -0.14 3.64 12.71
N GLU A 69 -1.45 3.80 12.54
CA GLU A 69 -2.02 4.59 11.47
C GLU A 69 -1.82 6.09 11.71
N PRO A 70 -1.48 6.88 10.67
CA PRO A 70 -1.21 8.30 10.87
C PRO A 70 -2.47 9.07 11.26
N THR A 71 -2.32 10.00 12.19
CA THR A 71 -3.40 10.86 12.68
C THR A 71 -3.12 12.33 12.38
N ASP A 72 -4.18 13.13 12.33
CA ASP A 72 -4.09 14.60 12.19
C ASP A 72 -3.13 15.23 13.20
N THR A 73 -3.15 14.77 14.45
CA THR A 73 -2.26 15.25 15.51
C THR A 73 -0.79 14.90 15.30
N MET A 74 -0.49 13.72 14.73
CA MET A 74 0.88 13.36 14.33
C MET A 74 1.37 14.27 13.18
N ILE A 75 0.50 14.57 12.22
CA ILE A 75 0.84 15.44 11.10
C ILE A 75 1.15 16.87 11.58
N GLU A 76 0.34 17.41 12.49
CA GLU A 76 0.56 18.74 13.08
C GLU A 76 1.92 18.83 13.81
N LYS A 77 2.30 17.79 14.57
CA LYS A 77 3.62 17.72 15.24
C LYS A 77 4.76 17.70 14.23
N GLY A 78 4.66 16.85 13.20
CA GLY A 78 5.68 16.78 12.15
C GLY A 78 5.83 18.11 11.40
N LEU A 79 4.73 18.79 11.10
CA LEU A 79 4.72 20.12 10.50
C LEU A 79 5.43 21.17 11.38
N GLN A 80 5.18 21.12 12.70
CA GLN A 80 5.82 22.05 13.63
C GLN A 80 7.35 21.85 13.63
N ILE A 81 7.82 20.60 13.71
CA ILE A 81 9.26 20.28 13.65
C ILE A 81 9.86 20.74 12.31
N TYR A 82 9.18 20.47 11.17
CA TYR A 82 9.65 20.93 9.86
C TYR A 82 9.91 22.43 9.83
N LYS A 83 8.99 23.23 10.41
CA LYS A 83 9.09 24.69 10.47
C LYS A 83 10.17 25.16 11.44
N ASP A 84 10.18 24.66 12.67
CA ASP A 84 11.10 25.08 13.73
C ASP A 84 12.56 24.78 13.37
N GLU A 85 12.77 23.66 12.70
CA GLU A 85 14.07 23.21 12.26
C GLU A 85 14.48 23.79 10.90
N ASN A 86 13.62 24.57 10.25
CA ASN A 86 13.85 25.13 8.91
C ASN A 86 14.25 24.09 7.87
N CYS A 87 13.56 22.94 7.86
CA CYS A 87 13.72 21.94 6.82
C CYS A 87 13.19 22.45 5.49
N ASP A 88 13.76 22.00 4.36
CA ASP A 88 13.37 22.44 3.01
C ASP A 88 12.91 21.29 2.10
N PHE A 89 13.10 20.03 2.54
CA PHE A 89 12.55 18.83 1.90
C PHE A 89 12.24 17.73 2.91
N LEU A 90 11.64 16.65 2.46
CA LEU A 90 11.14 15.56 3.32
C LEU A 90 11.71 14.20 2.87
N VAL A 91 12.03 13.35 3.83
CA VAL A 91 12.41 11.96 3.60
C VAL A 91 11.55 11.08 4.50
N ALA A 92 10.78 10.14 3.93
CA ALA A 92 10.09 9.12 4.72
C ALA A 92 10.89 7.82 4.74
N LEU A 93 11.06 7.25 5.93
CA LEU A 93 11.61 5.91 6.13
C LEU A 93 10.62 5.07 6.94
N GLY A 94 9.99 4.09 6.32
CA GLY A 94 9.02 3.22 7.00
C GLY A 94 8.06 2.53 6.07
N GLY A 95 7.03 1.92 6.62
CA GLY A 95 5.90 1.41 5.84
C GLY A 95 5.01 2.53 5.32
N GLY A 96 3.74 2.22 5.02
CA GLY A 96 2.78 3.22 4.53
C GLY A 96 2.62 4.43 5.45
N SER A 97 2.57 4.22 6.77
CA SER A 97 2.28 5.30 7.73
C SER A 97 3.29 6.44 7.75
N PRO A 98 4.62 6.22 7.82
CA PRO A 98 5.60 7.30 7.67
C PRO A 98 5.54 7.98 6.30
N ILE A 99 5.33 7.22 5.20
CA ILE A 99 5.24 7.79 3.85
C ILE A 99 3.99 8.67 3.72
N ASP A 100 2.86 8.20 4.19
CA ASP A 100 1.61 8.96 4.19
C ASP A 100 1.71 10.20 5.07
N SER A 101 2.35 10.10 6.25
CA SER A 101 2.62 11.25 7.12
C SER A 101 3.51 12.28 6.44
N MET A 102 4.56 11.87 5.75
CA MET A 102 5.43 12.76 4.98
C MET A 102 4.64 13.57 3.94
N LYS A 103 3.79 12.90 3.16
CA LYS A 103 2.94 13.55 2.15
C LYS A 103 1.98 14.56 2.78
N ALA A 104 1.34 14.19 3.90
CA ALA A 104 0.42 15.08 4.60
C ALA A 104 1.13 16.29 5.22
N ILE A 105 2.31 16.09 5.84
CA ILE A 105 3.15 17.19 6.34
C ILE A 105 3.52 18.14 5.19
N GLY A 106 4.03 17.59 4.08
CA GLY A 106 4.39 18.37 2.90
C GLY A 106 3.23 19.20 2.35
N SER A 107 2.02 18.63 2.35
CA SER A 107 0.80 19.33 1.98
C SER A 107 0.53 20.54 2.88
N LEU A 108 0.62 20.37 4.20
CA LEU A 108 0.37 21.46 5.15
C LEU A 108 1.45 22.53 5.17
N VAL A 109 2.68 22.21 4.76
CA VAL A 109 3.76 23.24 4.63
C VAL A 109 3.34 24.36 3.70
N VAL A 110 2.66 24.04 2.60
CA VAL A 110 2.31 25.02 1.56
C VAL A 110 0.86 25.50 1.62
N ASN A 111 -0.05 24.62 2.04
CA ASN A 111 -1.47 24.94 2.03
C ASN A 111 -1.97 25.50 3.37
N GLY A 112 -1.28 25.19 4.49
CA GLY A 112 -1.72 25.57 5.83
C GLY A 112 -3.03 24.90 6.28
N GLY A 113 -3.67 25.43 7.30
CA GLY A 113 -4.92 24.88 7.85
C GLY A 113 -4.73 23.56 8.61
N SER A 114 -5.79 22.79 8.72
CA SER A 114 -5.76 21.40 9.22
C SER A 114 -5.80 20.42 8.06
N ILE A 115 -5.19 19.25 8.23
CA ILE A 115 -5.22 18.21 7.18
C ILE A 115 -6.66 17.75 6.89
N SER A 116 -7.56 17.83 7.87
CA SER A 116 -8.99 17.52 7.72
C SER A 116 -9.73 18.46 6.76
N ASP A 117 -9.21 19.68 6.51
CA ASP A 117 -9.80 20.64 5.58
C ASP A 117 -9.69 20.18 4.11
N TYR A 118 -8.84 19.21 3.83
CA TYR A 118 -8.56 18.69 2.48
C TYR A 118 -9.34 17.43 2.14
N MET A 119 -10.15 16.90 3.06
CA MET A 119 -11.03 15.77 2.76
C MET A 119 -12.01 16.14 1.64
N GLY A 120 -12.10 15.29 0.61
CA GLY A 120 -12.95 15.52 -0.56
C GLY A 120 -12.42 16.54 -1.57
N LYS A 121 -11.29 17.18 -1.31
CA LYS A 121 -10.61 18.12 -2.22
C LYS A 121 -9.40 17.49 -2.90
N VAL A 122 -8.99 18.05 -4.01
CA VAL A 122 -7.72 17.69 -4.68
C VAL A 122 -6.65 18.65 -4.18
N ILE A 123 -5.52 18.07 -3.70
CA ILE A 123 -4.34 18.84 -3.32
C ILE A 123 -3.51 19.07 -4.60
N ASP A 124 -3.29 20.32 -4.99
CA ASP A 124 -2.66 20.68 -6.27
C ASP A 124 -1.53 21.72 -6.16
N VAL A 125 -1.30 22.28 -4.97
CA VAL A 125 -0.22 23.23 -4.74
C VAL A 125 1.11 22.47 -4.63
N LYS A 126 2.13 22.91 -5.39
CA LYS A 126 3.46 22.31 -5.39
C LYS A 126 4.05 22.28 -3.98
N MET A 127 4.41 21.11 -3.54
CA MET A 127 4.93 20.81 -2.20
C MET A 127 6.47 20.86 -2.15
N PRO A 128 7.09 20.85 -0.94
CA PRO A 128 8.51 20.51 -0.81
C PRO A 128 8.81 19.17 -1.47
N LEU A 129 10.03 19.01 -1.99
CA LEU A 129 10.43 17.75 -2.61
C LEU A 129 10.46 16.61 -1.59
N MET A 130 10.14 15.40 -2.04
CA MET A 130 9.92 14.23 -1.18
C MET A 130 10.68 13.01 -1.67
N ALA A 131 11.42 12.36 -0.76
CA ALA A 131 11.96 11.02 -0.99
C ALA A 131 11.23 9.99 -0.11
N ALA A 132 10.85 8.85 -0.67
CA ALA A 132 10.22 7.76 0.06
C ALA A 132 11.08 6.51 0.05
N ILE A 133 11.35 5.95 1.23
CA ILE A 133 12.16 4.74 1.46
C ILE A 133 11.27 3.72 2.19
N PRO A 134 10.60 2.81 1.45
CA PRO A 134 9.73 1.81 2.06
C PRO A 134 10.52 0.76 2.82
N THR A 135 10.03 0.35 3.99
CA THR A 135 10.60 -0.72 4.82
C THR A 135 9.71 -1.97 4.87
N THR A 136 8.60 -1.95 4.15
CA THR A 136 7.70 -3.07 3.91
C THR A 136 7.49 -3.26 2.42
N ALA A 137 7.32 -4.50 1.98
CA ALA A 137 7.01 -4.81 0.59
C ALA A 137 5.50 -5.06 0.44
N GLY A 138 4.70 -3.98 0.43
CA GLY A 138 3.24 -4.12 0.44
C GLY A 138 2.48 -2.90 -0.04
N THR A 139 2.50 -1.81 0.69
CA THR A 139 1.59 -0.68 0.52
C THR A 139 1.76 0.06 -0.81
N GLY A 140 2.97 0.08 -1.38
CA GLY A 140 3.26 0.85 -2.59
C GLY A 140 3.07 2.36 -2.43
N SER A 141 2.99 2.88 -1.17
CA SER A 141 2.71 4.30 -0.92
C SER A 141 3.78 5.21 -1.53
N GLU A 142 5.01 4.72 -1.69
CA GLU A 142 6.10 5.41 -2.39
C GLU A 142 5.82 5.70 -3.87
N ALA A 143 4.80 5.04 -4.45
CA ALA A 143 4.42 5.18 -5.86
C ALA A 143 2.97 5.65 -6.03
N THR A 144 2.40 6.34 -5.05
CA THR A 144 1.00 6.77 -5.09
C THR A 144 0.82 8.28 -4.87
N GLN A 145 -0.24 8.81 -5.48
CA GLN A 145 -0.74 10.17 -5.30
C GLN A 145 -1.80 10.29 -4.18
N PHE A 146 -1.78 9.34 -3.24
CA PHE A 146 -2.74 9.25 -2.15
C PHE A 146 -2.02 9.34 -0.80
N THR A 147 -2.74 9.78 0.24
CA THR A 147 -2.36 9.63 1.63
C THR A 147 -3.60 9.39 2.47
N ILE A 148 -3.48 8.52 3.48
CA ILE A 148 -4.59 8.16 4.38
C ILE A 148 -4.24 8.65 5.78
N ILE A 149 -5.05 9.56 6.31
CA ILE A 149 -4.86 10.17 7.64
C ILE A 149 -6.15 10.03 8.43
N THR A 150 -6.06 9.64 9.68
CA THR A 150 -7.20 9.58 10.60
C THR A 150 -7.47 10.96 11.19
N ASP A 151 -8.70 11.48 11.01
CA ASP A 151 -9.22 12.63 11.75
C ASP A 151 -9.64 12.13 13.14
N THR A 152 -8.87 12.49 14.18
CA THR A 152 -9.10 12.02 15.54
C THR A 152 -10.33 12.60 16.20
N LYS A 153 -10.85 13.72 15.69
CA LYS A 153 -12.07 14.38 16.21
C LYS A 153 -13.34 13.72 15.73
N LYS A 154 -13.31 13.25 14.47
CA LYS A 154 -14.47 12.62 13.81
C LYS A 154 -14.38 11.10 13.79
N ASP A 155 -13.22 10.54 14.15
CA ASP A 155 -12.91 9.10 14.08
C ASP A 155 -13.14 8.52 12.67
N ILE A 156 -12.60 9.22 11.65
CA ILE A 156 -12.70 8.80 10.25
C ILE A 156 -11.35 8.74 9.56
N LYS A 157 -11.16 7.74 8.71
CA LYS A 157 -10.01 7.62 7.82
C LYS A 157 -10.25 8.44 6.56
N MET A 158 -9.50 9.51 6.40
CA MET A 158 -9.57 10.40 5.25
C MET A 158 -8.62 9.91 4.15
N LEU A 159 -9.17 9.61 2.97
CA LEU A 159 -8.37 9.44 1.76
C LEU A 159 -8.19 10.80 1.11
N LEU A 160 -6.97 11.33 1.14
CA LEU A 160 -6.59 12.56 0.49
C LEU A 160 -5.86 12.24 -0.82
N LYS A 161 -6.01 13.08 -1.84
CA LYS A 161 -5.45 12.83 -3.17
C LYS A 161 -4.94 14.09 -3.83
N GLY A 162 -3.91 13.92 -4.65
CA GLY A 162 -3.35 14.98 -5.49
C GLY A 162 -2.08 14.50 -6.17
N LYS A 163 -1.85 14.91 -7.40
CA LYS A 163 -0.62 14.53 -8.14
C LYS A 163 0.65 14.97 -7.42
N VAL A 164 0.57 16.07 -6.69
CA VAL A 164 1.67 16.63 -5.92
C VAL A 164 2.06 15.78 -4.71
N LEU A 165 1.21 14.83 -4.29
CA LEU A 165 1.51 13.85 -3.24
C LEU A 165 2.39 12.69 -3.73
N MET A 166 2.62 12.57 -5.05
CA MET A 166 3.55 11.59 -5.59
C MET A 166 4.97 11.96 -5.17
N PRO A 167 5.74 11.05 -4.53
CA PRO A 167 7.13 11.33 -4.21
C PRO A 167 7.99 11.65 -5.44
N ASP A 168 8.92 12.58 -5.29
CA ASP A 168 9.87 12.94 -6.34
C ASP A 168 10.92 11.85 -6.53
N LEU A 169 11.29 11.15 -5.44
CA LEU A 169 12.27 10.08 -5.42
C LEU A 169 11.73 8.89 -4.61
N ALA A 170 11.70 7.70 -5.21
CA ALA A 170 11.42 6.43 -4.54
C ALA A 170 12.70 5.58 -4.48
N ILE A 171 13.14 5.23 -3.27
CA ILE A 171 14.36 4.44 -3.03
C ILE A 171 13.95 3.06 -2.51
N ILE A 172 14.03 2.04 -3.36
CA ILE A 172 13.55 0.68 -3.11
C ILE A 172 14.74 -0.22 -2.80
N ASP A 173 15.26 -0.10 -1.58
CA ASP A 173 16.40 -0.89 -1.13
C ASP A 173 15.96 -2.04 -0.23
N PRO A 174 16.17 -3.30 -0.62
CA PRO A 174 15.72 -4.48 0.13
C PRO A 174 16.34 -4.58 1.53
N GLN A 175 17.47 -3.94 1.79
CA GLN A 175 18.08 -3.93 3.13
C GLN A 175 17.12 -3.43 4.22
N PHE A 176 16.16 -2.59 3.86
CA PHE A 176 15.18 -2.05 4.80
C PHE A 176 14.01 -3.01 5.05
N THR A 177 13.75 -3.95 4.15
CA THR A 177 12.69 -4.96 4.29
C THR A 177 13.16 -6.24 4.97
N MET A 178 14.49 -6.48 5.07
CA MET A 178 15.06 -7.67 5.71
C MET A 178 14.81 -7.77 7.21
N THR A 179 14.43 -6.66 7.85
CA THR A 179 14.07 -6.62 9.27
C THR A 179 12.60 -6.94 9.53
N ALA A 180 11.78 -7.04 8.49
CA ALA A 180 10.37 -7.37 8.62
C ALA A 180 10.17 -8.84 9.04
N PRO A 181 9.45 -9.10 10.16
CA PRO A 181 9.17 -10.45 10.60
C PRO A 181 8.21 -11.18 9.62
N PRO A 182 8.17 -12.54 9.67
CA PRO A 182 7.36 -13.33 8.73
C PRO A 182 5.90 -12.89 8.63
N LYS A 183 5.23 -12.62 9.76
CA LYS A 183 3.82 -12.17 9.78
C LYS A 183 3.62 -10.85 9.05
N ILE A 184 4.55 -9.90 9.18
CA ILE A 184 4.49 -8.64 8.45
C ILE A 184 4.79 -8.87 6.97
N THR A 185 5.78 -9.71 6.65
CA THR A 185 6.10 -10.09 5.27
C THR A 185 4.88 -10.70 4.57
N ALA A 186 4.17 -11.64 5.22
CA ALA A 186 2.96 -12.26 4.68
C ALA A 186 1.83 -11.23 4.46
N ALA A 187 1.46 -10.49 5.50
CA ALA A 187 0.37 -9.53 5.44
C ALA A 187 0.60 -8.44 4.39
N THR A 188 1.82 -7.87 4.32
CA THR A 188 2.13 -6.82 3.35
C THR A 188 2.30 -7.38 1.93
N GLY A 189 2.85 -8.59 1.77
CA GLY A 189 2.96 -9.23 0.46
C GLY A 189 1.60 -9.62 -0.12
N LEU A 190 0.66 -10.08 0.71
CA LEU A 190 -0.73 -10.33 0.29
C LEU A 190 -1.49 -9.02 0.00
N ASP A 191 -1.17 -7.94 0.71
CA ASP A 191 -1.68 -6.60 0.39
C ASP A 191 -1.23 -6.15 -1.02
N ALA A 192 0.06 -6.33 -1.34
CA ALA A 192 0.57 -6.08 -2.69
C ALA A 192 -0.13 -6.95 -3.74
N LEU A 193 -0.45 -8.21 -3.42
CA LEU A 193 -1.24 -9.09 -4.30
C LEU A 193 -2.64 -8.52 -4.51
N CYS A 194 -3.31 -8.07 -3.46
CA CYS A 194 -4.62 -7.41 -3.58
C CYS A 194 -4.53 -6.18 -4.50
N HIS A 195 -3.54 -5.31 -4.28
CA HIS A 195 -3.33 -4.12 -5.09
C HIS A 195 -3.21 -4.44 -6.59
N CYS A 196 -2.34 -5.39 -6.96
CA CYS A 196 -2.11 -5.69 -8.36
C CYS A 196 -3.27 -6.47 -9.01
N VAL A 197 -3.89 -7.42 -8.30
CA VAL A 197 -5.06 -8.14 -8.82
C VAL A 197 -6.25 -7.19 -9.01
N GLU A 198 -6.53 -6.35 -8.01
CA GLU A 198 -7.61 -5.36 -8.11
C GLU A 198 -7.34 -4.31 -9.20
N ALA A 199 -6.11 -3.80 -9.30
CA ALA A 199 -5.75 -2.88 -10.37
C ALA A 199 -5.96 -3.50 -11.75
N TYR A 200 -5.55 -4.75 -11.92
CA TYR A 200 -5.71 -5.50 -13.18
C TYR A 200 -7.18 -5.76 -13.51
N THR A 201 -8.01 -6.10 -12.52
CA THR A 201 -9.44 -6.41 -12.69
C THR A 201 -10.37 -5.22 -12.40
N SER A 202 -9.83 -4.00 -12.41
CA SER A 202 -10.60 -2.76 -12.23
C SER A 202 -11.21 -2.28 -13.54
N ARG A 203 -12.40 -1.67 -13.49
CA ARG A 203 -12.99 -0.91 -14.61
C ARG A 203 -12.09 0.24 -15.08
N LYS A 204 -11.15 0.66 -14.26
CA LYS A 204 -10.16 1.72 -14.56
C LYS A 204 -8.85 1.17 -15.08
N ALA A 205 -8.70 -0.14 -15.24
CA ALA A 205 -7.50 -0.78 -15.79
C ALA A 205 -7.11 -0.19 -17.15
N GLN A 206 -5.81 -0.06 -17.39
CA GLN A 206 -5.25 0.45 -18.63
C GLN A 206 -3.98 -0.32 -18.98
N THR A 207 -3.60 -0.34 -20.25
CA THR A 207 -2.47 -1.14 -20.75
C THR A 207 -1.18 -0.96 -19.94
N LEU A 208 -0.85 0.27 -19.53
CA LEU A 208 0.36 0.51 -18.74
C LEU A 208 0.21 -0.05 -17.32
N SER A 209 -0.95 0.15 -16.66
CA SER A 209 -1.16 -0.43 -15.31
C SER A 209 -1.18 -1.96 -15.35
N ASP A 210 -1.70 -2.55 -16.43
CA ASP A 210 -1.74 -4.00 -16.61
C ASP A 210 -0.33 -4.61 -16.67
N THR A 211 0.61 -3.94 -17.34
CA THR A 211 2.00 -4.39 -17.40
C THR A 211 2.63 -4.53 -16.02
N PHE A 212 2.46 -3.53 -15.17
CA PHE A 212 3.00 -3.56 -13.81
C PHE A 212 2.25 -4.55 -12.92
N ALA A 213 0.92 -4.61 -13.04
CA ALA A 213 0.11 -5.54 -12.26
C ALA A 213 0.48 -7.00 -12.51
N VAL A 214 0.59 -7.40 -13.78
CA VAL A 214 0.97 -8.78 -14.17
C VAL A 214 2.38 -9.11 -13.71
N SER A 215 3.34 -8.19 -13.87
CA SER A 215 4.71 -8.36 -13.39
C SER A 215 4.74 -8.58 -11.87
N ALA A 216 4.00 -7.76 -11.11
CA ALA A 216 3.90 -7.88 -9.66
C ALA A 216 3.28 -9.22 -9.23
N VAL A 217 2.15 -9.63 -9.84
CA VAL A 217 1.51 -10.92 -9.52
C VAL A 217 2.48 -12.08 -9.70
N LYS A 218 3.22 -12.14 -10.81
CA LYS A 218 4.22 -13.20 -11.08
C LYS A 218 5.33 -13.23 -10.03
N ARG A 219 5.85 -12.06 -9.63
CA ARG A 219 6.87 -11.96 -8.58
C ARG A 219 6.33 -12.42 -7.23
N ILE A 220 5.14 -11.98 -6.85
CA ILE A 220 4.54 -12.31 -5.55
C ILE A 220 4.33 -13.81 -5.42
N PHE A 221 3.70 -14.46 -6.40
CA PHE A 221 3.50 -15.91 -6.37
C PHE A 221 4.80 -16.70 -6.25
N LYS A 222 5.87 -16.22 -6.87
CA LYS A 222 7.16 -16.90 -6.83
C LYS A 222 7.95 -16.62 -5.57
N TYR A 223 8.00 -15.38 -5.12
CA TYR A 223 8.98 -14.95 -4.12
C TYR A 223 8.41 -14.67 -2.72
N LEU A 224 7.11 -14.44 -2.58
CA LEU A 224 6.51 -14.22 -1.26
C LEU A 224 6.64 -15.43 -0.34
N PRO A 225 6.39 -16.68 -0.78
CA PRO A 225 6.62 -17.87 0.05
C PRO A 225 8.08 -18.02 0.48
N ILE A 226 9.03 -17.65 -0.39
CA ILE A 226 10.46 -17.69 -0.09
C ILE A 226 10.81 -16.65 0.97
N ALA A 227 10.39 -15.38 0.77
CA ALA A 227 10.64 -14.29 1.70
C ALA A 227 9.97 -14.52 3.07
N TYR A 228 8.83 -15.20 3.11
CA TYR A 228 8.13 -15.59 4.33
C TYR A 228 8.92 -16.62 5.13
N LYS A 229 9.40 -17.69 4.47
CA LYS A 229 10.15 -18.79 5.10
C LYS A 229 11.58 -18.39 5.47
N ASP A 230 12.23 -17.60 4.62
CA ASP A 230 13.58 -17.07 4.83
C ASP A 230 13.61 -15.57 4.60
N GLY A 231 13.36 -14.83 5.66
CA GLY A 231 13.36 -13.36 5.64
C GLY A 231 14.71 -12.72 5.31
N LYS A 232 15.79 -13.51 5.24
CA LYS A 232 17.15 -13.06 4.87
C LYS A 232 17.51 -13.39 3.44
N ASN A 233 16.63 -14.05 2.68
CA ASN A 233 16.86 -14.31 1.27
C ASN A 233 16.82 -13.00 0.49
N GLU A 234 18.00 -12.51 0.10
CA GLU A 234 18.16 -11.20 -0.53
C GLU A 234 17.41 -11.12 -1.86
N GLU A 235 17.51 -12.15 -2.70
CA GLU A 235 16.81 -12.17 -3.99
C GLU A 235 15.28 -12.06 -3.78
N ALA A 236 14.72 -12.83 -2.85
CA ALA A 236 13.30 -12.75 -2.55
C ALA A 236 12.88 -11.38 -2.01
N ARG A 237 13.72 -10.75 -1.17
CA ARG A 237 13.45 -9.39 -0.68
C ARG A 237 13.51 -8.35 -1.79
N VAL A 238 14.51 -8.42 -2.70
CA VAL A 238 14.59 -7.57 -3.89
C VAL A 238 13.32 -7.71 -4.72
N GLN A 239 12.94 -8.94 -5.04
CA GLN A 239 11.80 -9.21 -5.92
C GLN A 239 10.47 -8.78 -5.28
N MET A 240 10.30 -8.98 -3.98
CA MET A 240 9.11 -8.52 -3.26
C MET A 240 9.04 -6.99 -3.13
N SER A 241 10.18 -6.31 -2.91
CA SER A 241 10.22 -4.85 -2.87
C SER A 241 9.85 -4.23 -4.23
N VAL A 242 10.36 -4.81 -5.32
CA VAL A 242 9.98 -4.41 -6.68
C VAL A 242 8.51 -4.71 -6.96
N ALA A 243 7.99 -5.88 -6.53
CA ALA A 243 6.58 -6.23 -6.71
C ALA A 243 5.63 -5.25 -6.00
N ALA A 244 5.98 -4.81 -4.79
CA ALA A 244 5.20 -3.81 -4.05
C ALA A 244 5.19 -2.45 -4.76
N LEU A 245 6.33 -2.00 -5.29
CA LEU A 245 6.43 -0.81 -6.13
C LEU A 245 5.56 -0.93 -7.39
N GLU A 246 5.68 -2.04 -8.12
CA GLU A 246 4.89 -2.32 -9.33
C GLU A 246 3.38 -2.33 -9.02
N ALA A 247 2.98 -2.96 -7.90
CA ALA A 247 1.59 -2.95 -7.42
C ALA A 247 1.12 -1.53 -7.08
N GLY A 248 1.96 -0.73 -6.43
CA GLY A 248 1.73 0.69 -6.15
C GLY A 248 1.49 1.50 -7.42
N ILE A 249 2.37 1.36 -8.41
CA ILE A 249 2.22 2.00 -9.73
C ILE A 249 0.92 1.54 -10.40
N ALA A 250 0.60 0.26 -10.35
CA ALA A 250 -0.60 -0.28 -10.99
C ALA A 250 -1.89 0.32 -10.40
N PHE A 251 -2.08 0.20 -9.07
CA PHE A 251 -3.32 0.68 -8.46
C PHE A 251 -3.42 2.21 -8.39
N ASN A 252 -2.30 2.92 -8.32
CA ASN A 252 -2.30 4.38 -8.45
C ASN A 252 -2.97 4.85 -9.74
N ASN A 253 -2.84 4.08 -10.82
CA ASN A 253 -3.32 4.42 -12.15
C ASN A 253 -4.59 3.66 -12.59
N ALA A 254 -5.01 2.63 -11.83
CA ALA A 254 -6.18 1.80 -12.14
C ALA A 254 -7.17 1.66 -10.97
N SER A 255 -6.82 2.19 -9.79
CA SER A 255 -7.62 2.10 -8.56
C SER A 255 -7.69 0.67 -7.99
N VAL A 256 -8.14 0.58 -6.75
CA VAL A 256 -8.53 -0.66 -6.06
C VAL A 256 -10.03 -0.91 -6.19
N THR A 257 -10.50 -2.07 -5.79
CA THR A 257 -11.89 -2.51 -5.97
C THR A 257 -12.55 -3.00 -4.67
N ILE A 258 -13.25 -4.12 -4.70
CA ILE A 258 -14.08 -4.61 -3.61
C ILE A 258 -13.28 -5.03 -2.37
N ILE A 259 -12.07 -5.62 -2.52
CA ILE A 259 -11.27 -6.07 -1.36
C ILE A 259 -10.94 -4.88 -0.47
N HIS A 260 -10.34 -3.84 -1.04
CA HIS A 260 -9.98 -2.63 -0.29
C HIS A 260 -11.20 -1.86 0.21
N GLY A 261 -12.31 -1.88 -0.52
CA GLY A 261 -13.57 -1.30 -0.05
C GLY A 261 -14.05 -1.97 1.24
N MET A 262 -14.03 -3.30 1.26
CA MET A 262 -14.52 -4.10 2.39
C MET A 262 -13.52 -4.20 3.56
N SER A 263 -12.23 -4.07 3.31
CA SER A 263 -11.21 -4.18 4.38
C SER A 263 -11.18 -2.97 5.31
N ARG A 264 -11.47 -1.78 4.79
CA ARG A 264 -11.43 -0.52 5.57
C ARG A 264 -12.33 -0.54 6.79
N PRO A 265 -13.62 -0.94 6.71
CA PRO A 265 -14.50 -1.05 7.88
C PRO A 265 -14.01 -2.10 8.90
N ILE A 266 -13.46 -3.22 8.45
CA ILE A 266 -12.88 -4.24 9.34
C ILE A 266 -11.70 -3.64 10.13
N GLY A 267 -10.79 -2.95 9.44
CA GLY A 267 -9.66 -2.28 10.09
C GLY A 267 -10.10 -1.21 11.09
N ALA A 268 -11.11 -0.42 10.76
CA ALA A 268 -11.62 0.64 11.63
C ALA A 268 -12.32 0.11 12.87
N LEU A 269 -13.19 -0.89 12.75
CA LEU A 269 -14.01 -1.38 13.86
C LEU A 269 -13.32 -2.43 14.72
N PHE A 270 -12.45 -3.25 14.12
CA PHE A 270 -11.82 -4.37 14.81
C PHE A 270 -10.30 -4.24 14.95
N HIS A 271 -9.74 -3.08 14.56
CA HIS A 271 -8.31 -2.78 14.66
C HIS A 271 -7.40 -3.82 13.98
N VAL A 272 -7.90 -4.46 12.92
CA VAL A 272 -7.11 -5.37 12.10
C VAL A 272 -6.17 -4.53 11.20
N ALA A 273 -4.89 -4.88 11.19
CA ALA A 273 -3.93 -4.21 10.31
C ALA A 273 -4.36 -4.31 8.84
N HIS A 274 -4.18 -3.23 8.07
CA HIS A 274 -4.71 -3.07 6.71
C HIS A 274 -4.41 -4.26 5.78
N GLY A 275 -3.14 -4.63 5.63
CA GLY A 275 -2.76 -5.76 4.76
C GLY A 275 -3.32 -7.10 5.23
N LEU A 276 -3.48 -7.28 6.54
CA LEU A 276 -4.07 -8.50 7.09
C LEU A 276 -5.58 -8.57 6.80
N SER A 277 -6.32 -7.46 6.95
CA SER A 277 -7.75 -7.43 6.63
C SER A 277 -8.01 -7.65 5.13
N ASN A 278 -7.14 -7.12 4.26
CA ASN A 278 -7.19 -7.43 2.83
C ASN A 278 -6.96 -8.93 2.55
N ALA A 279 -5.96 -9.54 3.21
CA ALA A 279 -5.66 -10.96 3.06
C ALA A 279 -6.82 -11.87 3.50
N MET A 280 -7.51 -11.54 4.59
CA MET A 280 -8.68 -12.29 5.08
C MET A 280 -9.86 -12.25 4.12
N LEU A 281 -10.01 -11.17 3.35
CA LEU A 281 -11.09 -10.96 2.38
C LEU A 281 -10.79 -11.57 1.01
N LEU A 282 -9.53 -11.85 0.71
CA LEU A 282 -9.04 -12.10 -0.64
C LEU A 282 -9.83 -13.20 -1.36
N LYS A 283 -10.01 -14.37 -0.73
CA LYS A 283 -10.74 -15.50 -1.32
C LYS A 283 -12.18 -15.16 -1.66
N GLU A 284 -12.93 -14.65 -0.70
CA GLU A 284 -14.38 -14.45 -0.87
C GLU A 284 -14.68 -13.30 -1.84
N CYS A 285 -13.89 -12.21 -1.78
CA CYS A 285 -14.04 -11.11 -2.72
C CYS A 285 -13.66 -11.51 -4.16
N LEU A 286 -12.59 -12.29 -4.35
CA LEU A 286 -12.23 -12.77 -5.69
C LEU A 286 -13.24 -13.79 -6.22
N THR A 287 -13.78 -14.68 -5.36
CA THR A 287 -14.88 -15.60 -5.73
C THR A 287 -16.07 -14.82 -6.27
N PHE A 288 -16.42 -13.71 -5.62
CA PHE A 288 -17.46 -12.82 -6.08
C PHE A 288 -17.10 -12.14 -7.40
N ALA A 289 -15.89 -11.63 -7.55
CA ALA A 289 -15.48 -10.84 -8.70
C ALA A 289 -15.24 -11.65 -9.98
N LEU A 290 -14.86 -12.92 -9.86
CA LEU A 290 -14.50 -13.79 -10.99
C LEU A 290 -15.49 -13.76 -12.16
N PRO A 291 -16.82 -13.93 -11.97
CA PRO A 291 -17.78 -13.98 -13.07
C PRO A 291 -17.84 -12.69 -13.90
N GLY A 292 -17.37 -11.58 -13.35
CA GLY A 292 -17.34 -10.30 -14.06
C GLY A 292 -16.11 -10.09 -14.95
N ALA A 293 -15.07 -10.98 -14.85
CA ALA A 293 -13.80 -10.78 -15.53
C ALA A 293 -13.02 -12.10 -15.72
N TYR A 294 -13.67 -13.17 -16.16
CA TYR A 294 -13.02 -14.48 -16.37
C TYR A 294 -11.81 -14.40 -17.28
N ASP A 295 -11.87 -13.60 -18.35
CA ASP A 295 -10.76 -13.36 -19.28
C ASP A 295 -9.53 -12.79 -18.56
N ARG A 296 -9.72 -11.82 -17.68
CA ARG A 296 -8.63 -11.18 -16.97
C ARG A 296 -8.06 -12.08 -15.85
N PHE A 297 -8.90 -12.70 -15.05
CA PHE A 297 -8.44 -13.67 -14.04
C PHE A 297 -7.80 -14.90 -14.68
N GLY A 298 -8.35 -15.38 -15.81
CA GLY A 298 -7.79 -16.49 -16.57
C GLY A 298 -6.41 -16.16 -17.15
N ALA A 299 -6.21 -14.91 -17.63
CA ALA A 299 -4.90 -14.44 -18.06
C ALA A 299 -3.88 -14.49 -16.89
N LEU A 300 -4.25 -14.02 -15.69
CA LEU A 300 -3.38 -14.13 -14.51
C LEU A 300 -3.04 -15.59 -14.17
N GLY A 301 -4.01 -16.52 -14.27
CA GLY A 301 -3.77 -17.94 -14.05
C GLY A 301 -2.75 -18.54 -15.02
N ARG A 302 -2.82 -18.16 -16.31
CA ARG A 302 -1.83 -18.55 -17.32
C ARG A 302 -0.47 -17.90 -17.06
N ASP A 303 -0.44 -16.64 -16.67
CA ASP A 303 0.78 -15.87 -16.41
C ASP A 303 1.59 -16.40 -15.22
N ILE A 304 0.93 -16.92 -14.18
CA ILE A 304 1.61 -17.58 -13.05
C ILE A 304 1.85 -19.06 -13.27
N GLY A 305 1.42 -19.63 -14.40
CA GLY A 305 1.67 -21.01 -14.80
C GLY A 305 0.78 -22.06 -14.15
N VAL A 306 -0.37 -21.68 -13.58
CA VAL A 306 -1.34 -22.63 -12.97
C VAL A 306 -2.45 -23.04 -13.95
N ALA A 307 -2.55 -22.37 -15.07
CA ALA A 307 -3.49 -22.67 -16.15
C ALA A 307 -2.77 -22.81 -17.49
N ASP A 308 -3.30 -23.67 -18.35
CA ASP A 308 -2.76 -23.93 -19.69
C ASP A 308 -3.42 -23.00 -20.73
N ALA A 309 -2.77 -22.85 -21.88
CA ALA A 309 -3.32 -22.09 -23.01
C ALA A 309 -4.61 -22.69 -23.58
N SER A 310 -4.84 -24.01 -23.36
CA SER A 310 -6.04 -24.73 -23.78
C SER A 310 -7.23 -24.61 -22.82
N ASP A 311 -7.00 -24.15 -21.60
CA ASP A 311 -8.10 -23.90 -20.65
C ASP A 311 -9.00 -22.78 -21.14
N SER A 312 -10.30 -22.92 -20.93
CA SER A 312 -11.22 -21.78 -21.08
C SER A 312 -10.87 -20.67 -20.08
N ASP A 313 -11.31 -19.44 -20.34
CA ASP A 313 -11.07 -18.32 -19.42
C ASP A 313 -11.66 -18.59 -18.04
N GLN A 314 -12.82 -19.22 -17.95
CA GLN A 314 -13.42 -19.62 -16.68
C GLN A 314 -12.55 -20.65 -15.93
N GLU A 315 -12.15 -21.75 -16.59
CA GLU A 315 -11.29 -22.77 -15.96
C GLU A 315 -9.97 -22.18 -15.48
N ALA A 316 -9.34 -21.34 -16.30
CA ALA A 316 -8.10 -20.67 -15.96
C ALA A 316 -8.27 -19.70 -14.76
N ALA A 317 -9.39 -18.95 -14.71
CA ALA A 317 -9.73 -18.08 -13.59
C ALA A 317 -9.97 -18.85 -12.29
N GLU A 318 -10.68 -19.99 -12.35
CA GLU A 318 -10.90 -20.85 -11.19
C GLU A 318 -9.59 -21.48 -10.68
N LYS A 319 -8.67 -21.83 -11.58
CA LYS A 319 -7.31 -22.29 -11.21
C LYS A 319 -6.51 -21.18 -10.53
N PHE A 320 -6.61 -19.93 -11.02
CA PHE A 320 -6.00 -18.76 -10.37
C PHE A 320 -6.54 -18.56 -8.95
N LEU A 321 -7.86 -18.62 -8.75
CA LEU A 321 -8.48 -18.47 -7.43
C LEU A 321 -7.98 -19.56 -6.46
N LYS A 322 -7.87 -20.81 -6.90
CA LYS A 322 -7.32 -21.90 -6.10
C LYS A 322 -5.85 -21.66 -5.72
N ALA A 323 -5.07 -21.10 -6.64
CA ALA A 323 -3.68 -20.75 -6.36
C ALA A 323 -3.56 -19.61 -5.33
N VAL A 324 -4.45 -18.62 -5.39
CA VAL A 324 -4.54 -17.57 -4.38
C VAL A 324 -4.89 -18.16 -3.02
N GLU A 325 -5.89 -19.04 -2.94
CA GLU A 325 -6.28 -19.71 -1.70
C GLU A 325 -5.12 -20.54 -1.11
N ALA A 326 -4.41 -21.27 -1.95
CA ALA A 326 -3.25 -22.05 -1.54
C ALA A 326 -2.14 -21.15 -0.98
N LEU A 327 -1.87 -19.99 -1.62
CA LEU A 327 -0.88 -19.02 -1.16
C LEU A 327 -1.28 -18.41 0.20
N VAL A 328 -2.53 -18.01 0.38
CA VAL A 328 -3.04 -17.47 1.66
C VAL A 328 -2.87 -18.48 2.79
N ASN A 329 -3.15 -19.76 2.52
CA ASN A 329 -2.98 -20.86 3.48
C ASN A 329 -1.50 -21.13 3.78
N GLU A 330 -0.62 -21.13 2.77
CA GLU A 330 0.84 -21.34 2.95
C GLU A 330 1.50 -20.24 3.81
N LEU A 331 0.91 -19.06 3.84
CA LEU A 331 1.41 -17.91 4.60
C LEU A 331 0.78 -17.78 6.00
N ASP A 332 0.07 -18.82 6.46
CA ASP A 332 -0.56 -18.89 7.79
C ASP A 332 -1.45 -17.68 8.10
N THR A 333 -2.18 -17.18 7.10
CA THR A 333 -3.09 -16.04 7.29
C THR A 333 -4.24 -16.45 8.21
N PRO A 334 -4.43 -15.80 9.38
CA PRO A 334 -5.49 -16.17 10.30
C PRO A 334 -6.87 -15.81 9.75
N THR A 335 -7.88 -16.58 10.12
CA THR A 335 -9.28 -16.19 9.96
C THR A 335 -9.66 -15.07 10.93
N LEU A 336 -10.84 -14.46 10.77
CA LEU A 336 -11.37 -13.46 11.71
C LEU A 336 -11.46 -14.02 13.14
N GLU A 337 -11.92 -15.29 13.29
CA GLU A 337 -12.00 -15.98 14.56
C GLU A 337 -10.63 -16.21 15.19
N GLN A 338 -9.65 -16.69 14.40
CA GLN A 338 -8.28 -16.90 14.86
C GLN A 338 -7.57 -15.60 15.24
N PHE A 339 -7.95 -14.49 14.63
CA PHE A 339 -7.48 -13.15 15.03
C PHE A 339 -8.08 -12.70 16.37
N GLY A 340 -9.20 -13.29 16.78
CA GLY A 340 -9.88 -12.98 18.05
C GLY A 340 -11.09 -12.05 17.92
N ILE A 341 -11.64 -11.88 16.72
CA ILE A 341 -12.88 -11.13 16.51
C ILE A 341 -14.06 -11.99 17.00
N ASN A 342 -14.99 -11.37 17.72
CA ASN A 342 -16.21 -12.04 18.13
C ASN A 342 -17.20 -12.10 16.97
N LYS A 343 -17.74 -13.29 16.67
CA LYS A 343 -18.67 -13.50 15.57
C LYS A 343 -19.95 -12.68 15.71
N GLU A 344 -20.55 -12.64 16.89
CA GLU A 344 -21.80 -11.93 17.13
C GLU A 344 -21.61 -10.41 16.96
N GLU A 345 -20.50 -9.87 17.52
CA GLU A 345 -20.16 -8.45 17.34
C GLU A 345 -19.95 -8.10 15.86
N PHE A 346 -19.26 -8.98 15.10
CA PHE A 346 -19.04 -8.79 13.68
C PHE A 346 -20.36 -8.78 12.90
N PHE A 347 -21.27 -9.73 13.19
CA PHE A 347 -22.55 -9.84 12.51
C PHE A 347 -23.47 -8.64 12.81
N ASN A 348 -23.41 -8.09 14.02
CA ASN A 348 -24.18 -6.93 14.42
C ASN A 348 -23.82 -5.63 13.68
N VAL A 349 -22.62 -5.55 13.10
CA VAL A 349 -22.14 -4.36 12.38
C VAL A 349 -22.02 -4.54 10.86
N ILE A 350 -22.45 -5.68 10.31
CA ILE A 350 -22.36 -5.99 8.87
C ILE A 350 -23.06 -4.91 8.03
N ASP A 351 -24.23 -4.43 8.43
CA ASP A 351 -24.97 -3.40 7.69
C ASP A 351 -24.15 -2.09 7.61
N LYS A 352 -23.58 -1.67 8.72
CA LYS A 352 -22.70 -0.50 8.76
C LYS A 352 -21.46 -0.71 7.89
N MET A 353 -20.78 -1.85 8.03
CA MET A 353 -19.58 -2.14 7.25
C MET A 353 -19.85 -2.18 5.75
N ALA A 354 -20.99 -2.74 5.33
CA ALA A 354 -21.36 -2.79 3.93
C ALA A 354 -21.65 -1.39 3.36
N HIS A 355 -22.35 -0.57 4.13
CA HIS A 355 -22.62 0.82 3.77
C HIS A 355 -21.29 1.61 3.63
N ASP A 356 -20.41 1.56 4.64
CA ASP A 356 -19.11 2.25 4.63
C ASP A 356 -18.21 1.74 3.48
N ALA A 357 -18.25 0.45 3.17
CA ALA A 357 -17.53 -0.13 2.04
C ALA A 357 -18.00 0.48 0.71
N MET A 358 -19.33 0.56 0.50
CA MET A 358 -19.92 1.14 -0.71
C MET A 358 -19.63 2.65 -0.81
N ASP A 359 -19.72 3.39 0.28
CA ASP A 359 -19.43 4.83 0.32
C ASP A 359 -17.97 5.15 -0.01
N SER A 360 -17.06 4.20 0.20
CA SER A 360 -15.65 4.35 -0.18
C SER A 360 -15.43 4.55 -1.69
N GLY A 361 -16.40 4.17 -2.52
CA GLY A 361 -16.33 4.22 -3.98
C GLY A 361 -15.40 3.17 -4.60
N SER A 362 -14.78 2.29 -3.79
CA SER A 362 -13.87 1.25 -4.30
C SER A 362 -14.60 0.06 -4.90
N PRO A 363 -15.68 -0.49 -4.30
CA PRO A 363 -16.43 -1.61 -4.87
C PRO A 363 -16.96 -1.34 -6.27
N GLN A 364 -17.34 -0.09 -6.58
CA GLN A 364 -17.86 0.31 -7.89
C GLN A 364 -16.83 0.20 -9.02
N ASN A 365 -15.55 0.09 -8.69
CA ASN A 365 -14.50 -0.14 -9.68
C ASN A 365 -14.39 -1.63 -10.09
N THR A 366 -15.04 -2.56 -9.38
CA THR A 366 -15.07 -3.99 -9.73
C THR A 366 -15.77 -4.18 -11.07
N MET A 367 -15.25 -5.04 -11.96
CA MET A 367 -15.83 -5.28 -13.28
C MET A 367 -17.22 -5.92 -13.19
N ARG A 368 -17.48 -6.75 -12.17
CA ARG A 368 -18.83 -7.18 -11.79
C ARG A 368 -19.53 -6.04 -11.03
N ASP A 369 -20.81 -5.81 -11.33
CA ASP A 369 -21.62 -4.89 -10.54
C ASP A 369 -21.73 -5.38 -9.10
N VAL A 370 -21.69 -4.46 -8.15
CA VAL A 370 -21.67 -4.74 -6.72
C VAL A 370 -22.82 -3.99 -6.06
N THR A 371 -23.63 -4.72 -5.32
CA THR A 371 -24.69 -4.17 -4.47
C THR A 371 -24.29 -4.25 -3.00
N GLU A 372 -24.88 -3.39 -2.15
CA GLU A 372 -24.66 -3.42 -0.71
C GLU A 372 -25.05 -4.78 -0.10
N GLU A 373 -26.13 -5.41 -0.59
CA GLU A 373 -26.54 -6.73 -0.10
C GLU A 373 -25.52 -7.83 -0.45
N GLU A 374 -24.95 -7.80 -1.65
CA GLU A 374 -23.88 -8.74 -2.01
C GLU A 374 -22.62 -8.54 -1.14
N VAL A 375 -22.29 -7.31 -0.76
CA VAL A 375 -21.21 -7.01 0.20
C VAL A 375 -21.50 -7.63 1.57
N LYS A 376 -22.76 -7.53 2.06
CA LYS A 376 -23.20 -8.19 3.30
C LYS A 376 -23.05 -9.71 3.22
N GLU A 377 -23.44 -10.30 2.08
CA GLU A 377 -23.29 -11.74 1.85
C GLU A 377 -21.81 -12.18 1.88
N ILE A 378 -20.90 -11.41 1.30
CA ILE A 378 -19.47 -11.69 1.36
C ILE A 378 -18.96 -11.64 2.80
N TYR A 379 -19.35 -10.61 3.60
CA TYR A 379 -18.97 -10.55 5.02
C TYR A 379 -19.47 -11.78 5.81
N ARG A 380 -20.69 -12.26 5.54
CA ARG A 380 -21.23 -13.46 6.20
C ARG A 380 -20.43 -14.72 5.89
N LYS A 381 -19.82 -14.82 4.70
CA LYS A 381 -19.02 -15.98 4.27
C LYS A 381 -17.61 -16.04 4.86
N LEU A 382 -17.17 -15.02 5.58
CA LEU A 382 -15.87 -15.01 6.24
C LEU A 382 -15.81 -15.87 7.52
N TRP A 383 -16.94 -16.48 7.90
CA TRP A 383 -17.13 -17.33 9.09
C TRP A 383 -17.50 -18.77 8.63
#